data_9573c8a9b5b3949e982c7f33c045d641
#
_entry.id   9573c8a9b5b3949e982c7f33c045d641
#
_cell.length_a   1.000
_cell.length_b   1.000
_cell.length_c   1.000
_cell.angle_alpha   90.00
_cell.angle_beta   90.00
_cell.angle_gamma   90.00
#
_symmetry.space_group_name_H-M   'P 1'
#
loop_
_entity.id
_entity.type
_entity.pdbx_description
1 polymer ?
#
loop_
_entity_poly.entity_id
_entity_poly.type
_entity_poly.pdbx_seq_one_letter_code
_entity_poly.pdbx_strand_id
1 'polypeptide(L)' 'MKSNELIRLLQKDGWFVIRQSGSHMIMQHATKKGQIVCPNHGSHEVGKGLEKKIKKDAGI' A
#
# COMPACT_ATOMS: atom_id res chain seq x y z
N MET A 1 -0.39 -12.23 1.23
CA MET A 1 -0.47 -11.23 2.34
C MET A 1 -1.83 -10.58 2.32
N LYS A 2 -2.43 -10.39 3.48
CA LYS A 2 -3.74 -9.74 3.58
C LYS A 2 -3.61 -8.24 3.33
N SER A 3 -4.67 -7.64 2.80
CA SER A 3 -4.69 -6.22 2.47
C SER A 3 -4.33 -5.34 3.67
N ASN A 4 -4.95 -5.59 4.84
CA ASN A 4 -4.66 -4.83 6.05
C ASN A 4 -3.23 -5.02 6.55
N GLU A 5 -2.63 -6.18 6.32
CA GLU A 5 -1.22 -6.44 6.67
C GLU A 5 -0.28 -5.64 5.77
N LEU A 6 -0.60 -5.59 4.48
CA LEU A 6 0.20 -4.82 3.51
C LEU A 6 0.14 -3.32 3.82
N ILE A 7 -1.06 -2.80 4.11
CA ILE A 7 -1.23 -1.40 4.50
C ILE A 7 -0.40 -1.07 5.74
N ARG A 8 -0.45 -1.94 6.75
CA ARG A 8 0.31 -1.75 8.00
C ARG A 8 1.81 -1.76 7.74
N LEU A 9 2.27 -2.65 6.87
CA LEU A 9 3.67 -2.73 6.49
C LEU A 9 4.13 -1.44 5.81
N LEU A 10 3.32 -0.92 4.90
CA LEU A 10 3.60 0.35 4.21
C LEU A 10 3.64 1.52 5.19
N GLN A 11 2.67 1.59 6.10
CA GLN A 11 2.63 2.65 7.11
C GLN A 11 3.85 2.59 8.03
N LYS A 12 4.32 1.39 8.36
CA LYS A 12 5.51 1.21 9.18
C LYS A 12 6.76 1.75 8.49
N ASP A 13 6.81 1.68 7.16
CA ASP A 13 7.92 2.24 6.36
C ASP A 13 7.83 3.76 6.20
N GLY A 14 6.71 4.36 6.58
CA GLY A 14 6.51 5.80 6.47
C GLY A 14 5.52 6.24 5.40
N TRP A 15 4.89 5.30 4.71
CA TRP A 15 3.83 5.64 3.76
C TRP A 15 2.57 6.04 4.52
N PHE A 16 1.87 7.05 4.01
CA PHE A 16 0.63 7.54 4.63
C PHE A 16 -0.43 7.76 3.56
N VAL A 17 -1.68 7.59 3.97
CA VAL A 17 -2.83 7.76 3.08
C VAL A 17 -3.11 9.23 2.89
N ILE A 18 -3.15 9.68 1.63
CA ILE A 18 -3.53 11.05 1.30
C ILE A 18 -5.00 11.14 0.91
N ARG A 19 -5.55 10.06 0.35
CA ARG A 19 -6.98 9.96 0.06
C ARG A 19 -7.33 8.52 -0.25
N GLN A 20 -8.63 8.24 -0.25
CA GLN A 20 -9.15 6.94 -0.63
C GLN A 20 -10.25 7.14 -1.67
N SER A 21 -10.20 6.38 -2.75
CA SER A 21 -11.23 6.34 -3.78
C SER A 21 -11.78 4.92 -3.83
N GLY A 22 -13.02 4.73 -3.35
CA GLY A 22 -13.58 3.40 -3.21
C GLY A 22 -12.73 2.55 -2.28
N SER A 23 -12.23 1.42 -2.77
CA SER A 23 -11.36 0.52 -2.03
C SER A 23 -9.87 0.76 -2.32
N HIS A 24 -9.53 1.81 -3.05
CA HIS A 24 -8.14 2.15 -3.38
C HIS A 24 -7.62 3.27 -2.50
N MET A 25 -6.59 2.99 -1.71
CA MET A 25 -5.91 3.98 -0.88
C MET A 25 -4.71 4.53 -1.62
N ILE A 26 -4.70 5.84 -1.85
CA ILE A 26 -3.56 6.52 -2.47
C ILE A 26 -2.63 6.96 -1.34
N MET A 27 -1.38 6.52 -1.40
CA MET A 27 -0.39 6.75 -0.36
C MET A 27 0.84 7.47 -0.90
N GLN A 28 1.43 8.30 -0.07
CA GLN A 28 2.69 9.00 -0.35
C GLN A 28 3.64 8.81 0.82
N HIS A 29 4.90 9.14 0.59
CA HIS A 29 5.97 9.01 1.59
C HIS A 29 6.68 10.36 1.73
N ALA A 30 7.11 10.67 2.94
CA ALA A 30 7.78 11.95 3.22
C ALA A 30 9.12 12.10 2.48
N THR A 31 9.86 11.01 2.29
CA THR A 31 11.19 11.04 1.69
C THR A 31 11.32 10.26 0.38
N LYS A 32 10.43 9.30 0.14
CA LYS A 32 10.43 8.52 -1.10
C LYS A 32 9.54 9.18 -2.13
N LYS A 33 9.97 9.20 -3.39
CA LYS A 33 9.24 9.85 -4.47
C LYS A 33 8.06 9.02 -4.93
N GLY A 34 7.07 9.69 -5.52
CA GLY A 34 5.93 9.06 -6.16
C GLY A 34 4.83 8.74 -5.18
N GLN A 35 3.83 8.05 -5.69
CA GLN A 35 2.72 7.60 -4.88
C GLN A 35 2.37 6.18 -5.27
N ILE A 36 1.77 5.46 -4.35
CA ILE A 36 1.32 4.09 -4.57
C ILE A 36 -0.17 4.00 -4.33
N VAL A 37 -0.80 3.03 -4.99
CA VAL A 37 -2.20 2.71 -4.77
C VAL A 37 -2.25 1.33 -4.13
N CYS A 38 -2.80 1.24 -2.94
CA CYS A 38 -2.93 0.00 -2.20
C CYS A 38 -4.40 -0.33 -2.00
N PRO A 39 -4.83 -1.56 -2.32
CA PRO A 39 -6.22 -1.95 -2.07
C PRO A 39 -6.50 -2.00 -0.57
N ASN A 40 -7.69 -1.55 -0.19
CA ASN A 40 -8.15 -1.58 1.20
C ASN A 40 -9.36 -2.51 1.31
N HIS A 41 -9.08 -3.80 1.35
CA HIS A 41 -10.09 -4.85 1.41
C HIS A 41 -10.07 -5.61 2.74
N GLY A 42 -9.60 -5.00 3.81
CA GLY A 42 -9.58 -5.62 5.12
C GLY A 42 -8.72 -6.88 5.15
N SER A 43 -9.32 -8.00 5.51
CA SER A 43 -8.62 -9.27 5.64
C SER A 43 -8.53 -10.08 4.34
N HIS A 44 -8.97 -9.53 3.22
CA HIS A 44 -8.88 -10.21 1.92
C HIS A 44 -7.42 -10.31 1.46
N GLU A 45 -7.09 -11.42 0.82
CA GLU A 45 -5.76 -11.63 0.28
C GLU A 45 -5.47 -10.70 -0.90
N VAL A 46 -4.28 -10.14 -0.90
CA VAL A 46 -3.74 -9.43 -2.07
C VAL A 46 -2.99 -10.45 -2.90
N GLY A 47 -3.25 -10.50 -4.20
CA GLY A 47 -2.54 -11.41 -5.09
C GLY A 47 -1.04 -11.19 -5.04
N LYS A 48 -0.25 -12.27 -5.16
CA LYS A 48 1.21 -12.21 -5.03
C LYS A 48 1.86 -11.25 -6.02
N GLY A 49 1.36 -11.18 -7.25
CA GLY A 49 1.88 -10.26 -8.25
C GLY A 49 1.69 -8.81 -7.85
N LEU A 50 0.49 -8.47 -7.39
CA LEU A 50 0.18 -7.12 -6.94
C LEU A 50 0.95 -6.77 -5.67
N GLU A 51 1.07 -7.71 -4.75
CA GLU A 51 1.85 -7.53 -3.52
C GLU A 51 3.31 -7.19 -3.87
N LYS A 52 3.93 -7.95 -4.76
CA LYS A 52 5.32 -7.71 -5.19
C LYS A 52 5.46 -6.34 -5.85
N LYS A 53 4.52 -5.99 -6.70
CA LYS A 53 4.55 -4.69 -7.39
C LYS A 53 4.48 -3.54 -6.39
N ILE A 54 3.54 -3.61 -5.46
CA ILE A 54 3.36 -2.57 -4.43
C ILE A 54 4.63 -2.45 -3.57
N LYS A 55 5.18 -3.56 -3.11
CA LYS A 55 6.40 -3.57 -2.31
C LYS A 55 7.58 -2.98 -3.08
N LYS A 56 7.72 -3.34 -4.34
CA LYS A 56 8.77 -2.80 -5.20
C LYS A 56 8.62 -1.30 -5.37
N ASP A 57 7.42 -0.84 -5.68
CA ASP A 57 7.14 0.59 -5.87
C ASP A 57 7.35 1.37 -4.56
N ALA A 58 7.07 0.75 -3.43
CA ALA A 58 7.25 1.35 -2.11
C ALA A 58 8.70 1.27 -1.59
N GLY A 59 9.55 0.53 -2.26
CA GLY A 59 10.95 0.39 -1.86
C GLY A 59 11.16 -0.48 -0.63
N ILE A 60 10.31 -1.47 -0.46
CA ILE A 60 10.42 -2.38 0.70
C ILE A 60 10.53 -3.85 0.29
#